data_711d6f09172b132f27aa698a7ab3ceb6
#
_entry.id   711d6f09172b132f27aa698a7ab3ceb6
#
_cell.length_a   1.000
_cell.length_b   1.000
_cell.length_c   1.000
_cell.angle_alpha   90.00
_cell.angle_beta   90.00
_cell.angle_gamma   90.00
#
_symmetry.space_group_name_H-M   'P 1'
#
loop_
_entity.id
_entity.type
_entity.pdbx_description
1 polymer ?
#
loop_
_entity_poly.entity_id
_entity_poly.type
_entity_poly.pdbx_seq_one_letter_code
_entity_poly.pdbx_strand_id
1 'polypeptide(L)'
;MYTSIIIQYSQEVSCAGNQITMNENIQDIMQAKLFSGLSQKDVCRLLACLKAQSVNYAGETVVVEEGCPVKKFGILLAGRGKSYKTDFQGHTLTVTLLKEGSEIGVILAASPGRKSPVSVTVEQGSSVLFISYNRLINNCTRNCPCHRQLLKNFMWIVAEK
;
A
#
# COMPACT_ATOMS: atom_id res chain seq x y z
N MET A 1 14.27 29.14 -1.09
CA MET A 1 15.04 28.15 -1.84
C MET A 1 14.54 26.74 -1.47
N TYR A 2 13.32 26.43 -1.91
CA TYR A 2 12.72 25.09 -1.79
C TYR A 2 12.45 24.58 -3.19
N THR A 3 13.51 24.19 -3.85
CA THR A 3 13.45 23.62 -5.19
C THR A 3 13.93 22.18 -5.08
N SER A 4 13.10 21.27 -5.54
CA SER A 4 13.54 19.97 -6.09
C SER A 4 13.67 18.80 -5.12
N ILE A 5 12.55 18.37 -4.51
CA ILE A 5 12.31 16.92 -4.33
C ILE A 5 10.89 16.59 -4.81
N ILE A 6 10.45 17.27 -5.81
CA ILE A 6 9.23 16.95 -6.57
C ILE A 6 9.70 16.34 -7.87
N ILE A 7 10.20 15.15 -7.87
CA ILE A 7 10.33 14.35 -9.09
C ILE A 7 10.47 12.89 -8.67
N GLN A 8 9.56 12.11 -9.15
CA GLN A 8 9.68 10.69 -9.46
C GLN A 8 8.62 9.76 -8.89
N TYR A 9 7.37 10.20 -8.85
CA TYR A 9 6.28 9.22 -8.77
C TYR A 9 5.53 9.02 -10.08
N SER A 10 5.93 9.67 -11.19
CA SER A 10 5.32 9.49 -12.52
C SER A 10 6.16 8.66 -13.49
N GLN A 11 7.38 8.25 -13.12
CA GLN A 11 8.18 7.38 -13.98
C GLN A 11 8.78 6.28 -13.13
N GLU A 12 8.46 5.05 -13.49
CA GLU A 12 9.24 3.84 -13.28
C GLU A 12 10.08 3.84 -11.99
N VAL A 13 9.49 3.30 -10.91
CA VAL A 13 10.36 2.71 -9.89
C VAL A 13 11.21 1.70 -10.65
N SER A 14 12.39 2.19 -11.08
CA SER A 14 13.45 1.39 -11.64
C SER A 14 13.59 0.18 -10.74
N CYS A 15 13.44 -0.99 -11.32
CA CYS A 15 13.66 -2.27 -10.68
C CYS A 15 15.14 -2.43 -10.32
N ALA A 16 15.60 -1.66 -9.34
CA ALA A 16 16.83 -1.95 -8.61
C ALA A 16 16.40 -2.84 -7.43
N GLY A 17 16.34 -4.12 -7.71
CA GLY A 17 16.62 -5.23 -6.84
C GLY A 17 16.34 -5.11 -5.34
N ASN A 18 15.09 -4.95 -4.91
CA ASN A 18 14.67 -5.52 -3.66
C ASN A 18 13.61 -6.57 -3.97
N GLN A 19 14.09 -7.76 -4.39
CA GLN A 19 13.34 -8.98 -4.19
C GLN A 19 12.99 -9.00 -2.71
N ILE A 20 11.70 -9.13 -2.41
CA ILE A 20 11.22 -9.50 -1.08
C ILE A 20 12.11 -10.67 -0.68
N THR A 21 12.93 -10.47 0.34
CA THR A 21 13.51 -11.56 1.11
C THR A 21 12.31 -12.16 1.83
N MET A 22 11.65 -13.11 1.15
CA MET A 22 10.32 -13.63 1.48
C MET A 22 10.23 -14.22 2.88
N ASN A 23 11.34 -14.39 3.59
CA ASN A 23 11.38 -15.07 4.88
C ASN A 23 11.26 -14.13 6.09
N GLU A 24 11.58 -12.85 5.96
CA GLU A 24 11.64 -11.99 7.15
C GLU A 24 10.31 -11.30 7.49
N ASN A 25 9.42 -11.10 6.52
CA ASN A 25 8.19 -10.33 6.74
C ASN A 25 6.89 -11.11 6.50
N ILE A 26 6.95 -12.42 6.24
CA ILE A 26 5.73 -13.19 5.91
C ILE A 26 4.75 -13.23 7.09
N GLN A 27 5.25 -13.24 8.31
CA GLN A 27 4.42 -13.25 9.52
C GLN A 27 3.65 -11.94 9.67
N ASP A 28 4.30 -10.81 9.43
CA ASP A 28 3.66 -9.47 9.48
C ASP A 28 2.63 -9.34 8.36
N ILE A 29 2.94 -9.84 7.17
CA ILE A 29 2.01 -9.87 6.04
C ILE A 29 0.77 -10.70 6.40
N MET A 30 0.94 -11.86 7.02
CA MET A 30 -0.18 -12.74 7.39
C MET A 30 -1.10 -12.14 8.47
N GLN A 31 -0.63 -11.19 9.27
CA GLN A 31 -1.44 -10.49 10.26
C GLN A 31 -2.37 -9.44 9.62
N ALA A 32 -2.09 -9.01 8.39
CA ALA A 32 -2.94 -8.04 7.71
C ALA A 32 -4.31 -8.63 7.37
N LYS A 33 -5.37 -7.86 7.60
CA LYS A 33 -6.77 -8.25 7.32
C LYS A 33 -6.97 -8.80 5.90
N LEU A 34 -6.23 -8.27 4.94
CA LEU A 34 -6.29 -8.68 3.53
C LEU A 34 -6.00 -10.18 3.35
N PHE A 35 -5.11 -10.75 4.15
CA PHE A 35 -4.69 -12.15 4.04
C PHE A 35 -5.38 -13.07 5.05
N SER A 36 -6.41 -12.58 5.73
CA SER A 36 -7.19 -13.37 6.69
C SER A 36 -7.77 -14.64 6.06
N GLY A 37 -7.62 -15.77 6.76
CA GLY A 37 -8.13 -17.08 6.31
C GLY A 37 -7.31 -17.74 5.21
N LEU A 38 -6.13 -17.22 4.86
CA LEU A 38 -5.22 -17.79 3.88
C LEU A 38 -4.05 -18.49 4.58
N SER A 39 -3.58 -19.60 3.99
CA SER A 39 -2.38 -20.28 4.46
C SER A 39 -1.12 -19.50 4.03
N GLN A 40 -0.02 -19.67 4.75
CA GLN A 40 1.27 -19.05 4.37
C GLN A 40 1.66 -19.39 2.93
N LYS A 41 1.44 -20.63 2.51
CA LYS A 41 1.72 -21.08 1.13
C LYS A 41 0.89 -20.33 0.10
N ASP A 42 -0.39 -20.08 0.40
CA ASP A 42 -1.27 -19.32 -0.49
C ASP A 42 -0.90 -17.85 -0.53
N VAL A 43 -0.52 -17.26 0.60
CA VAL A 43 -0.03 -15.89 0.67
C VAL A 43 1.23 -15.72 -0.18
N CYS A 44 2.23 -16.61 -0.06
CA CYS A 44 3.44 -16.57 -0.90
C CYS A 44 3.11 -16.63 -2.40
N ARG A 45 2.19 -17.51 -2.79
CA ARG A 45 1.73 -17.61 -4.19
C ARG A 45 1.03 -16.34 -4.67
N LEU A 46 0.19 -15.76 -3.83
CA LEU A 46 -0.53 -14.53 -4.15
C LEU A 46 0.41 -13.35 -4.29
N LEU A 47 1.37 -13.18 -3.38
CA LEU A 47 2.37 -12.11 -3.47
C LEU A 47 3.16 -12.15 -4.78
N ALA A 48 3.57 -13.35 -5.20
CA ALA A 48 4.23 -13.55 -6.49
C ALA A 48 3.30 -13.24 -7.68
N CYS A 49 2.06 -13.74 -7.64
CA CYS A 49 1.06 -13.52 -8.68
C CYS A 49 0.70 -12.04 -8.85
N LEU A 50 0.53 -11.34 -7.73
CA LEU A 50 0.22 -9.91 -7.68
C LEU A 50 1.43 -9.01 -7.98
N LYS A 51 2.64 -9.60 -8.04
CA LYS A 51 3.91 -8.85 -8.05
C LYS A 51 3.93 -7.78 -6.96
N ALA A 52 3.53 -8.18 -5.75
CA ALA A 52 3.53 -7.31 -4.60
C ALA A 52 4.97 -6.87 -4.27
N GLN A 53 5.12 -5.65 -3.80
CA GLN A 53 6.42 -5.05 -3.50
C GLN A 53 6.45 -4.56 -2.06
N SER A 54 7.41 -5.02 -1.28
CA SER A 54 7.69 -4.46 0.04
C SER A 54 8.78 -3.38 -0.08
N VAL A 55 8.55 -2.24 0.54
CA VAL A 55 9.47 -1.10 0.54
C VAL A 55 9.77 -0.71 1.97
N ASN A 56 11.06 -0.66 2.32
CA ASN A 56 11.55 -0.18 3.61
C ASN A 56 12.00 1.27 3.47
N TYR A 57 11.61 2.11 4.42
CA TYR A 57 11.87 3.55 4.40
C TYR A 57 12.95 3.92 5.42
N ALA A 58 14.08 4.41 4.94
CA ALA A 58 15.20 4.87 5.79
C ALA A 58 14.96 6.26 6.42
N GLY A 59 13.93 6.97 5.97
CA GLY A 59 13.54 8.28 6.48
C GLY A 59 12.04 8.50 6.34
N GLU A 60 11.51 9.55 6.96
CA GLU A 60 10.11 9.96 6.78
C GLU A 60 9.85 10.24 5.29
N THR A 61 8.84 9.58 4.73
CA THR A 61 8.56 9.61 3.29
C THR A 61 7.08 9.76 3.02
N VAL A 62 6.73 10.61 2.05
CA VAL A 62 5.36 10.72 1.52
C VAL A 62 5.12 9.55 0.58
N VAL A 63 4.16 8.69 0.91
CA VAL A 63 3.80 7.49 0.13
C VAL A 63 2.53 7.67 -0.70
N VAL A 64 1.70 8.64 -0.33
CA VAL A 64 0.55 9.13 -1.11
C VAL A 64 0.54 10.64 -1.04
N GLU A 65 0.41 11.29 -2.18
CA GLU A 65 0.36 12.76 -2.28
C GLU A 65 -1.06 13.23 -2.55
N GLU A 66 -1.49 14.28 -1.84
CA GLU A 66 -2.78 14.95 -2.06
C GLU A 66 -2.88 15.43 -3.52
N GLY A 67 -4.04 15.23 -4.14
CA GLY A 67 -4.26 15.59 -5.54
C GLY A 67 -3.76 14.59 -6.57
N CYS A 68 -3.00 13.56 -6.17
CA CYS A 68 -2.49 12.53 -7.08
C CYS A 68 -3.40 11.29 -7.12
N PRO A 69 -3.49 10.60 -8.27
CA PRO A 69 -4.22 9.35 -8.38
C PRO A 69 -3.46 8.20 -7.72
N VAL A 70 -4.17 7.31 -7.05
CA VAL A 70 -3.60 6.13 -6.38
C VAL A 70 -3.89 4.88 -7.22
N LYS A 71 -2.85 4.24 -7.75
CA LYS A 71 -2.95 3.00 -8.56
C LYS A 71 -2.60 1.73 -7.78
N LYS A 72 -1.83 1.88 -6.71
CA LYS A 72 -1.43 0.81 -5.80
C LYS A 72 -1.92 1.19 -4.41
N PHE A 73 -2.46 0.25 -3.69
CA PHE A 73 -2.72 0.42 -2.27
C PHE A 73 -1.60 -0.21 -1.45
N GLY A 74 -1.40 0.28 -0.24
CA GLY A 74 -0.38 -0.18 0.67
C GLY A 74 -0.95 -0.82 1.92
N ILE A 75 -0.16 -1.67 2.56
CA ILE A 75 -0.37 -2.17 3.91
C ILE A 75 0.89 -1.85 4.71
N LEU A 76 0.73 -1.12 5.80
CA LEU A 76 1.84 -0.82 6.70
C LEU A 76 2.19 -2.10 7.48
N LEU A 77 3.33 -2.71 7.16
CA LEU A 77 3.77 -3.96 7.79
C LEU A 77 4.46 -3.70 9.13
N ALA A 78 5.26 -2.63 9.20
CA ALA A 78 5.98 -2.23 10.40
C ALA A 78 6.10 -0.71 10.45
N GLY A 79 6.17 -0.16 11.65
CA GLY A 79 6.34 1.27 11.90
C GLY A 79 5.03 2.02 12.03
N ARG A 80 5.09 3.33 11.74
CA ARG A 80 3.99 4.27 11.92
C ARG A 80 3.90 5.23 10.74
N GLY A 81 2.77 5.92 10.67
CA GLY A 81 2.56 6.97 9.70
C GLY A 81 1.35 7.81 10.04
N LYS A 82 1.04 8.74 9.17
CA LYS A 82 -0.15 9.59 9.30
C LYS A 82 -0.67 10.00 7.93
N SER A 83 -1.99 10.18 7.84
CA SER A 83 -2.59 10.95 6.76
C SER A 83 -2.85 12.37 7.24
N TYR A 84 -2.65 13.34 6.35
CA TYR A 84 -2.81 14.75 6.68
C TYR A 84 -3.27 15.58 5.49
N LYS A 85 -3.85 16.73 5.77
CA LYS A 85 -4.13 17.79 4.81
C LYS A 85 -3.26 18.98 5.09
N THR A 86 -2.89 19.70 4.03
CA THR A 86 -2.19 20.98 4.14
C THR A 86 -3.11 22.10 3.64
N ASP A 87 -3.28 23.16 4.42
CA ASP A 87 -4.02 24.34 3.98
C ASP A 87 -3.17 25.26 3.09
N PHE A 88 -3.78 26.31 2.56
CA PHE A 88 -3.10 27.29 1.71
C PHE A 88 -2.01 28.11 2.41
N GLN A 89 -1.98 28.07 3.75
CA GLN A 89 -0.97 28.76 4.58
C GLN A 89 0.17 27.82 4.98
N GLY A 90 0.09 26.53 4.61
CA GLY A 90 1.08 25.51 4.92
C GLY A 90 0.89 24.81 6.26
N HIS A 91 -0.21 25.07 6.98
CA HIS A 91 -0.53 24.33 8.19
C HIS A 91 -1.01 22.92 7.85
N THR A 92 -0.57 21.95 8.62
CA THR A 92 -0.95 20.56 8.43
C THR A 92 -1.98 20.13 9.48
N LEU A 93 -3.05 19.49 9.04
CA LEU A 93 -4.05 18.85 9.90
C LEU A 93 -3.92 17.34 9.75
N THR A 94 -3.54 16.65 10.82
CA THR A 94 -3.54 15.18 10.84
C THR A 94 -4.96 14.66 10.83
N VAL A 95 -5.27 13.83 9.84
CA VAL A 95 -6.60 13.22 9.67
C VAL A 95 -6.66 11.85 10.34
N THR A 96 -5.63 11.02 10.14
CA THR A 96 -5.57 9.65 10.70
C THR A 96 -4.13 9.29 11.05
N LEU A 97 -3.94 8.65 12.20
CA LEU A 97 -2.69 7.99 12.55
C LEU A 97 -2.70 6.55 12.04
N LEU A 98 -1.60 6.14 11.44
CA LEU A 98 -1.41 4.80 10.88
C LEU A 98 -0.47 4.00 11.79
N LYS A 99 -0.81 2.74 11.98
CA LYS A 99 -0.04 1.73 12.72
C LYS A 99 0.09 0.46 11.88
N GLU A 100 0.83 -0.49 12.37
CA GLU A 100 0.96 -1.81 11.75
C GLU A 100 -0.42 -2.42 11.44
N GLY A 101 -0.56 -2.97 10.24
CA GLY A 101 -1.82 -3.47 9.69
C GLY A 101 -2.72 -2.41 9.06
N SER A 102 -2.39 -1.11 9.16
CA SER A 102 -3.18 -0.05 8.51
C SER A 102 -3.09 -0.13 6.99
N GLU A 103 -4.23 0.02 6.33
CA GLU A 103 -4.32 0.06 4.87
C GLU A 103 -4.21 1.51 4.37
N ILE A 104 -3.41 1.70 3.31
CA ILE A 104 -3.09 2.98 2.70
C ILE A 104 -3.70 3.03 1.29
N GLY A 105 -4.62 3.96 1.05
CA GLY A 105 -5.16 4.24 -0.29
C GLY A 105 -6.05 3.17 -0.90
N VAL A 106 -6.61 2.25 -0.12
CA VAL A 106 -7.44 1.13 -0.60
C VAL A 106 -8.66 1.62 -1.39
N ILE A 107 -9.44 2.56 -0.85
CA ILE A 107 -10.62 3.10 -1.54
C ILE A 107 -10.22 3.84 -2.82
N LEU A 108 -9.13 4.60 -2.78
CA LEU A 108 -8.66 5.38 -3.90
C LEU A 108 -8.18 4.50 -5.04
N ALA A 109 -7.45 3.42 -4.71
CA ALA A 109 -7.01 2.44 -5.70
C ALA A 109 -8.20 1.73 -6.37
N ALA A 110 -9.28 1.47 -5.63
CA ALA A 110 -10.52 0.88 -6.13
C ALA A 110 -11.42 1.88 -6.89
N SER A 111 -11.07 3.16 -6.93
CA SER A 111 -11.84 4.23 -7.58
C SER A 111 -11.01 4.89 -8.69
N PRO A 112 -10.94 4.31 -9.89
CA PRO A 112 -10.10 4.80 -10.98
C PRO A 112 -10.32 6.29 -11.28
N GLY A 113 -9.22 7.05 -11.43
CA GLY A 113 -9.24 8.47 -11.72
C GLY A 113 -9.52 9.37 -10.50
N ARG A 114 -9.85 8.83 -9.35
CA ARG A 114 -10.04 9.61 -8.13
C ARG A 114 -8.69 10.04 -7.55
N LYS A 115 -8.58 11.32 -7.29
CA LYS A 115 -7.39 11.90 -6.65
C LYS A 115 -7.45 11.75 -5.14
N SER A 116 -6.30 11.59 -4.50
CA SER A 116 -6.24 11.52 -3.04
C SER A 116 -6.63 12.86 -2.40
N PRO A 117 -7.57 12.87 -1.44
CA PRO A 117 -7.93 14.08 -0.72
C PRO A 117 -6.95 14.41 0.43
N VAL A 118 -5.95 13.58 0.65
CA VAL A 118 -4.96 13.70 1.73
C VAL A 118 -3.60 13.24 1.26
N SER A 119 -2.54 13.73 1.90
CA SER A 119 -1.21 13.14 1.83
C SER A 119 -1.04 12.09 2.92
N VAL A 120 -0.22 11.07 2.66
CA VAL A 120 0.15 10.04 3.64
C VAL A 120 1.65 9.98 3.74
N THR A 121 2.18 10.10 4.96
CA THR A 121 3.59 9.86 5.28
C THR A 121 3.76 8.63 6.14
N VAL A 122 4.90 7.98 6.00
CA VAL A 122 5.39 6.94 6.90
C VAL A 122 6.69 7.39 7.54
N GLU A 123 6.90 7.00 8.80
CA GLU A 123 8.08 7.36 9.57
C GLU A 123 9.29 6.54 9.16
N GLN A 124 10.47 7.00 9.56
CA GLN A 124 11.72 6.25 9.42
C GLN A 124 11.59 4.85 10.04
N GLY A 125 12.14 3.85 9.35
CA GLY A 125 12.10 2.45 9.78
C GLY A 125 10.79 1.73 9.44
N SER A 126 9.84 2.41 8.80
CA SER A 126 8.59 1.79 8.37
C SER A 126 8.79 0.89 7.16
N SER A 127 7.93 -0.13 7.06
CA SER A 127 7.85 -1.04 5.91
C SER A 127 6.43 -1.09 5.37
N VAL A 128 6.26 -0.95 4.05
CA VAL A 128 4.95 -0.95 3.40
C VAL A 128 4.93 -1.98 2.26
N LEU A 129 3.92 -2.84 2.27
CA LEU A 129 3.62 -3.75 1.17
C LEU A 129 2.68 -3.07 0.17
N PHE A 130 3.12 -2.88 -1.06
CA PHE A 130 2.30 -2.31 -2.13
C PHE A 130 1.75 -3.38 -3.06
N ILE A 131 0.46 -3.26 -3.38
CA ILE A 131 -0.26 -4.15 -4.28
C ILE A 131 -0.99 -3.31 -5.33
N SER A 132 -0.84 -3.68 -6.61
CA SER A 132 -1.58 -3.05 -7.69
C SER A 132 -3.03 -3.51 -7.68
N TYR A 133 -3.99 -2.56 -7.66
CA TYR A 133 -5.41 -2.85 -7.75
C TYR A 133 -5.76 -3.61 -9.04
N ASN A 134 -5.20 -3.19 -10.18
CA ASN A 134 -5.44 -3.86 -11.45
C ASN A 134 -5.00 -5.33 -11.44
N ARG A 135 -3.90 -5.64 -10.76
CA ARG A 135 -3.44 -7.02 -10.60
C ARG A 135 -4.34 -7.82 -9.65
N LEU A 136 -4.84 -7.16 -8.61
CA LEU A 136 -5.77 -7.78 -7.69
C LEU A 136 -7.04 -8.25 -8.41
N ILE A 137 -7.62 -7.43 -9.29
CA ILE A 137 -8.89 -7.74 -9.96
C ILE A 137 -8.75 -8.58 -11.23
N ASN A 138 -7.62 -8.49 -11.95
CA ASN A 138 -7.50 -9.05 -13.31
C ASN A 138 -6.58 -10.27 -13.42
N ASN A 139 -5.84 -10.65 -12.39
CA ASN A 139 -4.67 -11.53 -12.59
C ASN A 139 -4.87 -13.02 -12.36
N CYS A 140 -6.04 -13.50 -12.03
CA CYS A 140 -6.21 -14.94 -11.84
C CYS A 140 -6.95 -15.63 -13.00
N THR A 141 -6.20 -15.98 -14.04
CA THR A 141 -6.72 -16.82 -15.13
C THR A 141 -7.07 -18.25 -14.67
N ARG A 142 -6.59 -18.68 -13.51
CA ARG A 142 -6.75 -20.03 -12.96
C ARG A 142 -7.89 -20.17 -11.96
N ASN A 143 -8.66 -19.13 -11.70
CA ASN A 143 -9.80 -19.16 -10.78
C ASN A 143 -9.48 -19.81 -9.41
N CYS A 144 -8.31 -19.52 -8.86
CA CYS A 144 -7.83 -20.17 -7.65
C CYS A 144 -8.62 -19.72 -6.40
N PRO A 145 -8.92 -20.64 -5.45
CA PRO A 145 -9.68 -20.33 -4.25
C PRO A 145 -9.04 -19.25 -3.38
N CYS A 146 -7.70 -19.24 -3.29
CA CYS A 146 -6.96 -18.24 -2.50
C CYS A 146 -7.12 -16.82 -3.06
N HIS A 147 -7.13 -16.65 -4.39
CA HIS A 147 -7.37 -15.34 -5.01
C HIS A 147 -8.80 -14.84 -4.73
N ARG A 148 -9.78 -15.77 -4.80
CA ARG A 148 -11.17 -15.46 -4.50
C ARG A 148 -11.35 -15.03 -3.03
N GLN A 149 -10.67 -15.69 -2.10
CA GLN A 149 -10.68 -15.30 -0.69
C GLN A 149 -10.04 -13.93 -0.50
N LEU A 150 -8.92 -13.66 -1.18
CA LEU A 150 -8.26 -12.36 -1.15
C LEU A 150 -9.19 -11.23 -1.63
N LEU A 151 -9.91 -11.44 -2.73
CA LEU A 151 -10.90 -10.48 -3.24
C LEU A 151 -12.03 -10.22 -2.25
N LYS A 152 -12.55 -11.25 -1.59
CA LYS A 152 -13.55 -11.10 -0.53
C LYS A 152 -13.03 -10.24 0.62
N ASN A 153 -11.81 -10.52 1.08
CA ASN A 153 -11.17 -9.75 2.15
C ASN A 153 -10.98 -8.29 1.74
N PHE A 154 -10.56 -8.05 0.49
CA PHE A 154 -10.41 -6.70 -0.05
C PHE A 154 -11.75 -5.95 -0.07
N MET A 155 -12.82 -6.58 -0.54
CA MET A 155 -14.16 -5.98 -0.54
C MET A 155 -14.64 -5.64 0.88
N TRP A 156 -14.34 -6.50 1.84
CA TRP A 156 -14.64 -6.26 3.25
C TRP A 156 -13.91 -5.02 3.79
N ILE A 157 -12.61 -4.90 3.50
CA ILE A 157 -11.82 -3.74 3.90
C ILE A 157 -12.39 -2.45 3.29
N VAL A 158 -12.78 -2.48 2.02
CA VAL A 158 -13.41 -1.31 1.35
C VAL A 158 -14.73 -0.95 2.00
N ALA A 159 -15.54 -1.94 2.40
CA ALA A 159 -16.84 -1.71 3.01
C ALA A 159 -16.76 -1.17 4.45
N GLU A 160 -15.65 -1.40 5.16
CA GLU A 160 -15.41 -0.89 6.51
C GLU A 160 -14.96 0.59 6.54
N LYS A 161 -14.60 1.18 5.39
CA LYS A 161 -14.07 2.55 5.29
C LYS A 161 -15.16 3.58 4.96
#